data_ffcb6828324538740bd6c011f3b47044
#
_entry.id   ffcb6828324538740bd6c011f3b47044
#
_cell.length_a   1.000
_cell.length_b   1.000
_cell.length_c   1.000
_cell.angle_alpha   90.00
_cell.angle_beta   90.00
_cell.angle_gamma   90.00
#
_symmetry.space_group_name_H-M   'P 1'
#
loop_
_entity.id
_entity.type
_entity.pdbx_description
1 polymer ?
#
loop_
_entity_poly.entity_id
_entity_poly.type
_entity_poly.pdbx_seq_one_letter_code
_entity_poly.pdbx_strand_id
1 'polypeptide(L)'
;GGEVITISASDPNGCHINALDLSEGYGDGKEPLVMKSEFIMSLYEQLMGADKIEPQEKSIIDRSVGNIYREYLKNYQGKPPTLKNLYDDLMKQVNPEAHRIALALELFTVGSLNVFSHQTNINTKSRILCFDIQDLGENLKSVGLLVMLDAIYNRVIQNRREGKYTHVYIDEIYLFFANGSGSGHSITNYSSEFLYKCWKRFRKYGATLTGITQNVEECLLSNTARMMFANSEFLLMLNQATTDREQLARLLGASDTQMSYVDNAPAGHGLIKVGGAIVPFANELPKNTELYRLMSTRPGEE
;
A
#
# COMPACT_ATOMS: atom_id res chain seq x y z
N GLY A 1 0.61 16.98 -17.15
CA GLY A 1 1.67 16.28 -16.60
C GLY A 1 1.35 15.53 -15.34
N GLY A 2 1.78 14.25 -15.32
CA GLY A 2 1.88 13.45 -14.12
C GLY A 2 3.33 13.46 -13.62
N GLU A 3 3.54 12.89 -12.45
CA GLU A 3 4.86 12.75 -11.83
C GLU A 3 5.07 11.27 -11.47
N VAL A 4 6.20 10.72 -11.90
CA VAL A 4 6.65 9.39 -11.51
C VAL A 4 7.70 9.58 -10.42
N ILE A 5 7.50 8.92 -9.30
CA ILE A 5 8.34 9.00 -8.11
C ILE A 5 8.98 7.63 -7.94
N THR A 6 10.18 7.49 -8.45
CA THR A 6 10.98 6.27 -8.28
C THR A 6 11.70 6.34 -6.94
N ILE A 7 11.43 5.36 -6.07
CA ILE A 7 12.05 5.23 -4.76
C ILE A 7 13.07 4.10 -4.83
N SER A 8 14.33 4.45 -4.63
CA SER A 8 15.45 3.51 -4.70
C SER A 8 16.31 3.59 -3.44
N ALA A 9 16.70 2.45 -2.92
CA ALA A 9 17.62 2.37 -1.78
C ALA A 9 19.05 2.74 -2.15
N SER A 10 19.40 2.69 -3.43
CA SER A 10 20.76 2.91 -3.93
C SER A 10 21.04 4.35 -4.39
N ASP A 11 20.00 5.21 -4.43
CA ASP A 11 20.17 6.61 -4.84
C ASP A 11 20.11 7.57 -3.64
N PRO A 12 21.26 8.05 -3.15
CA PRO A 12 21.31 8.96 -2.01
C PRO A 12 20.75 10.36 -2.29
N ASN A 13 20.58 10.73 -3.57
CA ASN A 13 19.97 11.99 -4.00
C ASN A 13 18.55 11.80 -4.57
N GLY A 14 17.98 10.61 -4.38
CA GLY A 14 16.70 10.21 -4.96
C GLY A 14 15.49 10.84 -4.30
N CYS A 15 14.34 10.30 -4.68
CA CYS A 15 13.06 10.66 -4.08
C CYS A 15 12.91 10.05 -2.70
N HIS A 16 12.54 10.86 -1.73
CA HIS A 16 12.28 10.43 -0.36
C HIS A 16 10.84 10.71 0.04
N ILE A 17 10.28 9.76 0.77
CA ILE A 17 8.99 9.89 1.46
C ILE A 17 9.24 9.59 2.92
N ASN A 18 8.92 10.54 3.78
CA ASN A 18 9.01 10.36 5.22
C ASN A 18 7.93 9.41 5.71
N ALA A 19 8.33 8.28 6.26
CA ALA A 19 7.40 7.29 6.83
C ALA A 19 6.53 7.88 7.96
N LEU A 20 6.99 8.97 8.58
CA LEU A 20 6.29 9.64 9.67
C LEU A 20 5.57 10.92 9.24
N ASP A 21 5.39 11.17 7.95
CA ASP A 21 4.56 12.29 7.51
C ASP A 21 3.16 12.18 8.09
N LEU A 22 2.66 13.32 8.56
CA LEU A 22 1.36 13.43 9.17
C LEU A 22 0.79 14.82 8.87
N SER A 23 -0.38 14.86 8.24
CA SER A 23 -1.09 16.12 8.00
C SER A 23 -2.19 16.34 9.01
N GLU A 24 -2.62 17.59 9.13
CA GLU A 24 -3.80 17.92 9.90
C GLU A 24 -5.04 17.13 9.43
N GLY A 25 -5.73 16.50 10.38
CA GLY A 25 -6.90 15.63 10.10
C GLY A 25 -6.57 14.18 9.77
N TYR A 26 -5.31 13.79 9.80
CA TYR A 26 -4.92 12.39 9.76
C TYR A 26 -5.67 11.59 10.84
N GLY A 27 -6.18 10.42 10.47
CA GLY A 27 -6.92 9.58 11.41
C GLY A 27 -8.44 9.68 11.34
N ASP A 28 -9.01 10.64 10.57
CA ASP A 28 -10.46 10.80 10.37
C ASP A 28 -11.26 10.79 11.69
N GLY A 29 -10.87 11.64 12.62
CA GLY A 29 -11.50 11.77 13.95
C GLY A 29 -10.96 10.83 15.02
N LYS A 30 -9.99 9.99 14.69
CA LYS A 30 -9.18 9.29 15.69
C LYS A 30 -7.97 10.14 16.04
N GLU A 31 -7.43 9.89 17.24
CA GLU A 31 -6.17 10.50 17.68
C GLU A 31 -5.04 10.14 16.68
N PRO A 32 -4.41 11.13 16.02
CA PRO A 32 -3.35 10.88 15.06
C PRO A 32 -2.18 10.08 15.61
N LEU A 33 -1.86 10.30 16.89
CA LEU A 33 -0.79 9.59 17.59
C LEU A 33 -1.06 8.11 17.71
N VAL A 34 -2.30 7.72 18.03
CA VAL A 34 -2.67 6.29 18.13
C VAL A 34 -2.43 5.58 16.81
N MET A 35 -2.83 6.21 15.70
CA MET A 35 -2.62 5.62 14.36
C MET A 35 -1.16 5.55 13.96
N LYS A 36 -0.35 6.57 14.31
CA LYS A 36 1.09 6.53 14.04
C LYS A 36 1.82 5.56 14.97
N SER A 37 1.40 5.41 16.21
CA SER A 37 1.92 4.35 17.08
C SER A 37 1.62 2.96 16.52
N GLU A 38 0.38 2.71 16.08
CA GLU A 38 0.01 1.45 15.39
C GLU A 38 0.85 1.22 14.14
N PHE A 39 1.09 2.26 13.33
CA PHE A 39 1.93 2.20 12.14
C PHE A 39 3.38 1.81 12.49
N ILE A 40 3.99 2.45 13.48
CA ILE A 40 5.38 2.17 13.92
C ILE A 40 5.49 0.77 14.52
N MET A 41 4.51 0.36 15.32
CA MET A 41 4.45 -1.03 15.84
C MET A 41 4.45 -2.03 14.69
N SER A 42 3.66 -1.76 13.65
CA SER A 42 3.58 -2.63 12.48
C SER A 42 4.85 -2.64 11.64
N LEU A 43 5.51 -1.49 11.52
CA LEU A 43 6.82 -1.38 10.90
C LEU A 43 7.85 -2.25 11.68
N TYR A 44 7.84 -2.14 12.99
CA TYR A 44 8.72 -2.92 13.85
C TYR A 44 8.41 -4.43 13.78
N GLU A 45 7.12 -4.82 13.77
CA GLU A 45 6.70 -6.22 13.57
C GLU A 45 7.18 -6.78 12.24
N GLN A 46 7.17 -6.00 11.18
CA GLN A 46 7.71 -6.43 9.87
C GLN A 46 9.20 -6.72 9.93
N LEU A 47 9.94 -5.93 10.69
CA LEU A 47 11.39 -6.08 10.82
C LEU A 47 11.80 -7.25 11.74
N MET A 48 11.04 -7.46 12.81
CA MET A 48 11.35 -8.49 13.83
C MET A 48 10.67 -9.84 13.56
N GLY A 49 9.69 -9.88 12.67
CA GLY A 49 8.76 -10.98 12.46
C GLY A 49 7.52 -10.87 13.34
N ALA A 50 6.40 -11.37 12.82
CA ALA A 50 5.11 -11.32 13.49
C ALA A 50 5.16 -11.96 14.89
N ASP A 51 4.34 -11.43 15.80
CA ASP A 51 4.17 -11.90 17.19
C ASP A 51 5.42 -11.79 18.10
N LYS A 52 6.40 -10.97 17.74
CA LYS A 52 7.62 -10.79 18.54
C LYS A 52 7.67 -9.50 19.35
N ILE A 53 6.65 -8.63 19.25
CA ILE A 53 6.63 -7.40 20.05
C ILE A 53 6.05 -7.67 21.44
N GLU A 54 6.88 -7.49 22.44
CA GLU A 54 6.47 -7.57 23.83
C GLU A 54 5.59 -6.37 24.25
N PRO A 55 4.67 -6.52 25.24
CA PRO A 55 3.84 -5.42 25.72
C PRO A 55 4.62 -4.19 26.18
N GLN A 56 5.81 -4.40 26.76
CA GLN A 56 6.70 -3.33 27.18
C GLN A 56 7.21 -2.51 26.00
N GLU A 57 7.57 -3.18 24.89
CA GLU A 57 8.02 -2.54 23.66
C GLU A 57 6.92 -1.69 23.02
N LYS A 58 5.68 -2.19 23.00
CA LYS A 58 4.51 -1.41 22.54
C LYS A 58 4.36 -0.11 23.33
N SER A 59 4.51 -0.17 24.66
CA SER A 59 4.43 1.01 25.52
C SER A 59 5.59 1.99 25.30
N ILE A 60 6.78 1.48 25.00
CA ILE A 60 7.96 2.31 24.69
C ILE A 60 7.77 3.01 23.33
N ILE A 61 7.32 2.29 22.31
CA ILE A 61 7.05 2.84 20.98
C ILE A 61 6.00 3.96 21.09
N ASP A 62 4.87 3.69 21.74
CA ASP A 62 3.78 4.67 21.93
C ASP A 62 4.28 5.95 22.61
N ARG A 63 5.02 5.82 23.70
CA ARG A 63 5.63 6.95 24.41
C ARG A 63 6.60 7.73 23.50
N SER A 64 7.46 7.05 22.76
CA SER A 64 8.43 7.69 21.87
C SER A 64 7.74 8.43 20.73
N VAL A 65 6.69 7.85 20.15
CA VAL A 65 5.85 8.52 19.14
C VAL A 65 5.24 9.80 19.75
N GLY A 66 4.66 9.74 20.94
CA GLY A 66 4.16 10.92 21.65
C GLY A 66 5.22 11.99 21.85
N ASN A 67 6.46 11.60 22.21
CA ASN A 67 7.57 12.52 22.42
C ASN A 67 7.96 13.27 21.14
N ILE A 68 8.18 12.55 20.03
CA ILE A 68 8.68 13.15 18.79
C ILE A 68 7.64 14.03 18.09
N TYR A 69 6.36 13.73 18.26
CA TYR A 69 5.27 14.52 17.66
C TYR A 69 4.79 15.70 18.53
N ARG A 70 5.19 15.77 19.78
CA ARG A 70 4.68 16.75 20.78
C ARG A 70 4.66 18.19 20.29
N GLU A 71 5.75 18.63 19.67
CA GLU A 71 5.84 20.00 19.17
C GLU A 71 5.10 20.17 17.84
N TYR A 72 5.24 19.23 16.94
CA TYR A 72 4.61 19.28 15.62
C TYR A 72 3.08 19.34 15.71
N LEU A 73 2.47 18.58 16.60
CA LEU A 73 1.01 18.51 16.74
C LEU A 73 0.38 19.76 17.34
N LYS A 74 1.14 20.69 17.90
CA LYS A 74 0.57 21.94 18.43
C LYS A 74 -0.08 22.79 17.35
N ASN A 75 0.45 22.78 16.14
CA ASN A 75 -0.03 23.60 15.03
C ASN A 75 0.21 22.99 13.63
N TYR A 76 0.79 21.82 13.53
CA TYR A 76 1.15 21.15 12.27
C TYR A 76 2.08 21.99 11.36
N GLN A 77 2.86 22.88 11.96
CA GLN A 77 3.81 23.72 11.23
C GLN A 77 5.24 23.19 11.39
N GLY A 78 6.05 23.48 10.36
CA GLY A 78 7.42 23.00 10.33
C GLY A 78 7.55 21.62 9.68
N LYS A 79 8.65 20.95 10.02
CA LYS A 79 8.94 19.62 9.50
C LYS A 79 8.41 18.56 10.44
N PRO A 80 7.62 17.59 9.96
CA PRO A 80 7.20 16.45 10.77
C PRO A 80 8.43 15.65 11.24
N PRO A 81 8.34 14.89 12.34
CA PRO A 81 9.43 14.02 12.76
C PRO A 81 9.72 12.95 11.69
N THR A 82 10.92 12.37 11.76
CA THR A 82 11.35 11.26 10.89
C THR A 82 11.67 10.02 11.71
N LEU A 83 11.88 8.88 11.05
CA LEU A 83 12.34 7.65 11.72
C LEU A 83 13.66 7.87 12.48
N LYS A 84 14.52 8.79 11.99
CA LYS A 84 15.72 9.17 12.74
C LYS A 84 15.41 9.83 14.07
N ASN A 85 14.39 10.69 14.13
CA ASN A 85 13.98 11.30 15.41
C ASN A 85 13.45 10.24 16.37
N LEU A 86 12.73 9.23 15.88
CA LEU A 86 12.29 8.09 16.68
C LEU A 86 13.50 7.30 17.24
N TYR A 87 14.46 6.99 16.38
CA TYR A 87 15.70 6.31 16.78
C TYR A 87 16.44 7.12 17.88
N ASP A 88 16.62 8.42 17.68
CA ASP A 88 17.31 9.30 18.64
C ASP A 88 16.56 9.39 19.99
N ASP A 89 15.22 9.37 19.99
CA ASP A 89 14.41 9.36 21.23
C ASP A 89 14.54 8.01 21.97
N LEU A 90 14.51 6.91 21.24
CA LEU A 90 14.69 5.56 21.81
C LEU A 90 16.09 5.39 22.42
N MET A 91 17.13 5.88 21.76
CA MET A 91 18.51 5.81 22.26
C MET A 91 18.77 6.68 23.49
N LYS A 92 17.97 7.70 23.75
CA LYS A 92 18.04 8.53 24.99
C LYS A 92 17.42 7.86 26.21
N GLN A 93 16.58 6.84 26.01
CA GLN A 93 15.93 6.15 27.12
C GLN A 93 16.90 5.17 27.76
N VAL A 94 16.76 5.00 29.08
CA VAL A 94 17.64 4.10 29.86
C VAL A 94 17.19 2.63 29.82
N ASN A 95 16.01 2.36 29.23
CA ASN A 95 15.44 1.02 29.17
C ASN A 95 16.18 0.16 28.12
N PRO A 96 16.66 -1.04 28.44
CA PRO A 96 17.30 -1.94 27.46
C PRO A 96 16.40 -2.29 26.27
N GLU A 97 15.09 -2.40 26.51
CA GLU A 97 14.07 -2.65 25.49
C GLU A 97 14.01 -1.51 24.47
N ALA A 98 14.15 -0.26 24.90
CA ALA A 98 14.19 0.89 23.99
C ALA A 98 15.42 0.82 23.06
N HIS A 99 16.58 0.46 23.61
CA HIS A 99 17.79 0.26 22.82
C HIS A 99 17.65 -0.93 21.85
N ARG A 100 16.97 -2.01 22.27
CA ARG A 100 16.69 -3.15 21.38
C ARG A 100 15.84 -2.73 20.19
N ILE A 101 14.79 -1.93 20.41
CA ILE A 101 13.96 -1.36 19.35
C ILE A 101 14.79 -0.45 18.44
N ALA A 102 15.60 0.43 19.02
CA ALA A 102 16.46 1.32 18.26
C ALA A 102 17.43 0.55 17.36
N LEU A 103 18.11 -0.48 17.89
CA LEU A 103 19.03 -1.34 17.12
C LEU A 103 18.33 -2.06 15.97
N ALA A 104 17.10 -2.54 16.18
CA ALA A 104 16.32 -3.17 15.12
C ALA A 104 15.96 -2.19 13.98
N LEU A 105 15.77 -0.91 14.32
CA LEU A 105 15.47 0.16 13.36
C LEU A 105 16.73 0.80 12.77
N GLU A 106 17.93 0.53 13.28
CA GLU A 106 19.17 1.22 12.94
C GLU A 106 19.46 1.19 11.44
N LEU A 107 19.32 0.02 10.83
CA LEU A 107 19.56 -0.16 9.38
C LEU A 107 18.66 0.76 8.53
N PHE A 108 17.43 1.02 8.98
CA PHE A 108 16.41 1.79 8.28
C PHE A 108 16.34 3.26 8.71
N THR A 109 17.14 3.66 9.68
CA THR A 109 17.15 5.03 10.23
C THR A 109 18.44 5.78 9.96
N VAL A 110 19.56 5.22 10.36
CA VAL A 110 20.92 5.80 10.20
C VAL A 110 21.82 4.91 9.36
N GLY A 111 21.42 3.66 9.10
CA GLY A 111 22.14 2.71 8.27
C GLY A 111 21.88 2.91 6.78
N SER A 112 22.28 1.92 5.97
CA SER A 112 22.28 2.00 4.50
C SER A 112 20.91 1.90 3.84
N LEU A 113 19.87 1.48 4.54
CA LEU A 113 18.49 1.34 4.02
C LEU A 113 17.55 2.46 4.53
N ASN A 114 18.07 3.66 4.75
CA ASN A 114 17.38 4.78 5.41
C ASN A 114 16.47 5.62 4.49
N VAL A 115 16.10 5.12 3.32
CA VAL A 115 15.35 5.86 2.29
C VAL A 115 14.04 6.50 2.82
N PHE A 116 13.40 5.88 3.81
CA PHE A 116 12.17 6.37 4.45
C PHE A 116 12.40 7.18 5.73
N SER A 117 13.67 7.45 6.09
CA SER A 117 14.07 8.21 7.28
C SER A 117 14.36 9.69 7.00
N HIS A 118 14.27 10.09 5.75
CA HIS A 118 14.46 11.47 5.31
C HIS A 118 13.16 12.24 5.26
N GLN A 119 13.24 13.59 5.25
CA GLN A 119 12.07 14.42 4.97
C GLN A 119 11.59 14.20 3.54
N THR A 120 10.28 14.23 3.33
CA THR A 120 9.69 14.16 2.01
C THR A 120 10.21 15.32 1.15
N ASN A 121 10.82 14.99 0.02
CA ASN A 121 11.43 15.95 -0.92
C ASN A 121 10.71 15.99 -2.28
N ILE A 122 9.61 15.28 -2.42
CA ILE A 122 8.82 15.18 -3.64
C ILE A 122 7.59 16.08 -3.60
N ASN A 123 7.08 16.44 -4.78
CA ASN A 123 5.83 17.20 -4.88
C ASN A 123 4.61 16.26 -4.76
N THR A 124 4.13 16.04 -3.56
CA THR A 124 2.94 15.21 -3.31
C THR A 124 1.62 15.87 -3.74
N LYS A 125 1.64 17.11 -4.27
CA LYS A 125 0.44 17.85 -4.69
C LYS A 125 0.10 17.68 -6.17
N SER A 126 0.93 17.02 -6.96
CA SER A 126 0.67 16.73 -8.36
C SER A 126 -0.66 16.01 -8.54
N ARG A 127 -1.39 16.32 -9.61
CA ARG A 127 -2.71 15.75 -9.90
C ARG A 127 -2.64 14.24 -10.15
N ILE A 128 -1.58 13.77 -10.82
CA ILE A 128 -1.31 12.37 -11.11
C ILE A 128 0.05 12.05 -10.49
N LEU A 129 0.08 11.05 -9.62
CA LEU A 129 1.28 10.54 -8.99
C LEU A 129 1.38 9.04 -9.25
N CYS A 130 2.54 8.59 -9.68
CA CYS A 130 2.89 7.19 -9.77
C CYS A 130 4.06 6.92 -8.83
N PHE A 131 3.88 6.03 -7.87
CA PHE A 131 4.96 5.56 -7.01
C PHE A 131 5.55 4.30 -7.62
N ASP A 132 6.80 4.37 -8.02
CA ASP A 132 7.56 3.24 -8.51
C ASP A 132 8.51 2.77 -7.39
N ILE A 133 8.27 1.54 -6.92
CA ILE A 133 9.01 0.91 -5.83
C ILE A 133 9.79 -0.32 -6.28
N GLN A 134 9.96 -0.50 -7.60
CA GLN A 134 10.61 -1.67 -8.19
C GLN A 134 12.05 -1.81 -7.70
N ASP A 135 12.75 -0.69 -7.54
CA ASP A 135 14.17 -0.62 -7.16
C ASP A 135 14.42 -0.63 -5.63
N LEU A 136 13.39 -0.87 -4.81
CA LEU A 136 13.58 -0.91 -3.35
C LEU A 136 14.36 -2.14 -2.85
N GLY A 137 14.42 -3.20 -3.65
CA GLY A 137 14.96 -4.47 -3.22
C GLY A 137 14.08 -5.20 -2.19
N GLU A 138 14.32 -6.49 -2.02
CA GLU A 138 13.44 -7.36 -1.22
C GLU A 138 13.33 -6.93 0.25
N ASN A 139 14.42 -6.46 0.86
CA ASN A 139 14.44 -6.07 2.27
C ASN A 139 13.58 -4.84 2.59
N LEU A 140 13.39 -3.93 1.64
CA LEU A 140 12.62 -2.71 1.81
C LEU A 140 11.22 -2.78 1.19
N LYS A 141 10.94 -3.78 0.38
CA LYS A 141 9.69 -3.86 -0.39
C LYS A 141 8.46 -3.85 0.50
N SER A 142 8.46 -4.68 1.55
CA SER A 142 7.35 -4.74 2.51
C SER A 142 7.20 -3.45 3.33
N VAL A 143 8.31 -2.84 3.73
CA VAL A 143 8.33 -1.54 4.40
C VAL A 143 7.83 -0.46 3.45
N GLY A 144 8.30 -0.47 2.20
CA GLY A 144 7.87 0.46 1.16
C GLY A 144 6.37 0.40 0.90
N LEU A 145 5.81 -0.79 0.74
CA LEU A 145 4.36 -0.97 0.57
C LEU A 145 3.56 -0.34 1.72
N LEU A 146 4.02 -0.54 2.97
CA LEU A 146 3.37 0.04 4.15
C LEU A 146 3.47 1.57 4.15
N VAL A 147 4.66 2.13 3.89
CA VAL A 147 4.89 3.58 3.85
C VAL A 147 4.08 4.23 2.73
N MET A 148 4.05 3.62 1.54
CA MET A 148 3.27 4.13 0.40
C MET A 148 1.78 4.12 0.71
N LEU A 149 1.26 3.05 1.30
CA LEU A 149 -0.16 2.95 1.65
C LEU A 149 -0.56 4.02 2.68
N ASP A 150 0.30 4.30 3.67
CA ASP A 150 0.08 5.37 4.65
C ASP A 150 0.14 6.76 3.99
N ALA A 151 1.09 7.00 3.09
CA ALA A 151 1.18 8.24 2.33
C ALA A 151 -0.05 8.49 1.45
N ILE A 152 -0.54 7.44 0.77
CA ILE A 152 -1.77 7.47 -0.02
C ILE A 152 -2.98 7.78 0.88
N TYR A 153 -3.10 7.10 2.02
CA TYR A 153 -4.17 7.35 2.98
C TYR A 153 -4.18 8.82 3.45
N ASN A 154 -3.01 9.34 3.84
CA ASN A 154 -2.85 10.73 4.24
C ASN A 154 -3.29 11.70 3.13
N ARG A 155 -2.91 11.41 1.87
CA ARG A 155 -3.32 12.21 0.71
C ARG A 155 -4.83 12.16 0.46
N VAL A 156 -5.46 11.01 0.59
CA VAL A 156 -6.92 10.85 0.46
C VAL A 156 -7.65 11.70 1.49
N ILE A 157 -7.19 11.71 2.74
CA ILE A 157 -7.79 12.55 3.80
C ILE A 157 -7.63 14.04 3.50
N GLN A 158 -6.45 14.47 3.02
CA GLN A 158 -6.23 15.86 2.61
C GLN A 158 -7.16 16.26 1.47
N ASN A 159 -7.23 15.45 0.41
CA ASN A 159 -8.08 15.71 -0.74
C ASN A 159 -9.56 15.80 -0.36
N ARG A 160 -10.04 14.94 0.54
CA ARG A 160 -11.39 15.01 1.10
C ARG A 160 -11.67 16.38 1.72
N ARG A 161 -10.75 16.90 2.54
CA ARG A 161 -10.89 18.22 3.18
C ARG A 161 -10.93 19.37 2.16
N GLU A 162 -10.25 19.19 1.03
CA GLU A 162 -10.24 20.11 -0.09
C GLU A 162 -11.42 19.92 -1.08
N GLY A 163 -12.33 18.97 -0.80
CA GLY A 163 -13.45 18.64 -1.68
C GLY A 163 -13.03 17.96 -2.99
N LYS A 164 -11.86 17.33 -3.03
CA LYS A 164 -11.32 16.65 -4.21
C LYS A 164 -11.57 15.15 -4.16
N TYR A 165 -11.93 14.56 -5.30
CA TYR A 165 -11.98 13.12 -5.47
C TYR A 165 -10.58 12.54 -5.70
N THR A 166 -10.37 11.31 -5.25
CA THR A 166 -9.09 10.61 -5.42
C THR A 166 -9.34 9.21 -6.00
N HIS A 167 -8.59 8.88 -7.05
CA HIS A 167 -8.59 7.53 -7.63
C HIS A 167 -7.24 6.89 -7.36
N VAL A 168 -7.26 5.76 -6.67
CA VAL A 168 -6.06 5.00 -6.31
C VAL A 168 -6.05 3.70 -7.09
N TYR A 169 -4.95 3.42 -7.75
CA TYR A 169 -4.70 2.17 -8.47
C TYR A 169 -3.48 1.50 -7.86
N ILE A 170 -3.61 0.24 -7.50
CA ILE A 170 -2.52 -0.58 -6.95
C ILE A 170 -2.31 -1.73 -7.92
N ASP A 171 -1.19 -1.70 -8.62
CA ASP A 171 -0.75 -2.82 -9.44
C ASP A 171 -0.10 -3.89 -8.57
N GLU A 172 -0.21 -5.15 -9.00
CA GLU A 172 0.26 -6.33 -8.27
C GLU A 172 -0.19 -6.35 -6.80
N ILE A 173 -1.49 -6.06 -6.57
CA ILE A 173 -2.07 -5.95 -5.22
C ILE A 173 -1.87 -7.21 -4.37
N TYR A 174 -1.63 -8.38 -4.98
CA TYR A 174 -1.33 -9.63 -4.27
C TYR A 174 -0.14 -9.50 -3.33
N LEU A 175 0.81 -8.60 -3.62
CA LEU A 175 1.97 -8.34 -2.78
C LEU A 175 1.59 -7.93 -1.33
N PHE A 176 0.39 -7.40 -1.12
CA PHE A 176 -0.11 -7.09 0.22
C PHE A 176 -0.63 -8.32 0.99
N PHE A 177 -0.80 -9.45 0.31
CA PHE A 177 -1.39 -10.68 0.86
C PHE A 177 -0.42 -11.86 0.86
N ALA A 178 0.71 -11.75 0.17
CA ALA A 178 1.70 -12.82 0.06
C ALA A 178 2.24 -13.15 1.45
N ASN A 179 1.81 -14.29 1.99
CA ASN A 179 2.44 -14.91 3.16
C ASN A 179 3.73 -15.55 2.65
N GLY A 180 4.88 -15.06 3.09
CA GLY A 180 6.20 -15.47 2.63
C GLY A 180 6.50 -16.97 2.77
N SER A 181 5.93 -17.77 1.90
CA SER A 181 6.25 -19.18 1.74
C SER A 181 7.49 -19.36 0.87
N GLY A 182 8.62 -18.76 1.24
CA GLY A 182 9.84 -18.99 0.47
C GLY A 182 10.94 -17.93 0.59
N SER A 183 10.61 -16.72 0.87
CA SER A 183 11.58 -15.67 1.19
C SER A 183 11.29 -15.19 2.60
N GLY A 184 12.15 -15.40 3.58
CA GLY A 184 11.96 -15.19 5.03
C GLY A 184 11.41 -13.86 5.54
N HIS A 185 10.56 -13.21 4.74
CA HIS A 185 9.89 -11.95 5.03
C HIS A 185 8.37 -12.16 5.01
N SER A 186 7.80 -12.38 6.18
CA SER A 186 6.36 -12.38 6.38
C SER A 186 5.85 -10.95 6.24
N ILE A 187 5.02 -10.68 5.23
CA ILE A 187 4.21 -9.46 5.24
C ILE A 187 3.25 -9.59 6.41
N THR A 188 3.30 -8.65 7.34
CA THR A 188 2.47 -8.70 8.53
C THR A 188 1.00 -8.59 8.15
N ASN A 189 0.13 -9.23 8.89
CA ASN A 189 -1.33 -9.07 8.76
C ASN A 189 -1.78 -7.61 8.79
N TYR A 190 -0.97 -6.71 9.35
CA TYR A 190 -1.29 -5.29 9.45
C TYR A 190 -1.40 -4.59 8.08
N SER A 191 -0.46 -4.81 7.15
CA SER A 191 -0.53 -4.17 5.82
C SER A 191 -1.79 -4.58 5.08
N SER A 192 -2.15 -5.87 5.12
CA SER A 192 -3.37 -6.38 4.51
C SER A 192 -4.63 -5.87 5.22
N GLU A 193 -4.62 -5.79 6.55
CA GLU A 193 -5.74 -5.24 7.34
C GLU A 193 -5.90 -3.73 7.12
N PHE A 194 -4.80 -2.98 7.04
CA PHE A 194 -4.84 -1.55 6.76
C PHE A 194 -5.36 -1.28 5.34
N LEU A 195 -4.90 -2.05 4.35
CA LEU A 195 -5.43 -2.00 2.99
C LEU A 195 -6.94 -2.29 2.97
N TYR A 196 -7.40 -3.30 3.71
CA TYR A 196 -8.83 -3.63 3.82
C TYR A 196 -9.63 -2.51 4.51
N LYS A 197 -9.06 -1.87 5.53
CA LYS A 197 -9.67 -0.66 6.13
C LYS A 197 -9.84 0.46 5.09
N CYS A 198 -8.81 0.68 4.25
CA CYS A 198 -8.87 1.64 3.13
C CYS A 198 -9.95 1.24 2.12
N TRP A 199 -9.99 -0.05 1.72
CA TRP A 199 -10.98 -0.60 0.79
C TRP A 199 -12.41 -0.29 1.22
N LYS A 200 -12.73 -0.46 2.49
CA LYS A 200 -14.06 -0.17 3.04
C LYS A 200 -14.35 1.32 3.20
N ARG A 201 -13.34 2.14 3.47
CA ARG A 201 -13.55 3.52 3.92
C ARG A 201 -13.37 4.57 2.85
N PHE A 202 -12.58 4.31 1.81
CA PHE A 202 -12.24 5.31 0.80
C PHE A 202 -13.47 5.93 0.12
N ARG A 203 -14.52 5.16 -0.08
CA ARG A 203 -15.79 5.69 -0.59
C ARG A 203 -16.33 6.84 0.27
N LYS A 204 -16.22 6.78 1.60
CA LYS A 204 -16.64 7.87 2.50
C LYS A 204 -15.75 9.11 2.37
N TYR A 205 -14.56 8.94 1.83
CA TYR A 205 -13.58 10.00 1.65
C TYR A 205 -13.59 10.58 0.24
N GLY A 206 -14.56 10.21 -0.59
CA GLY A 206 -14.60 10.59 -2.00
C GLY A 206 -13.45 9.96 -2.79
N ALA A 207 -13.05 8.77 -2.42
CA ALA A 207 -11.97 8.06 -3.11
C ALA A 207 -12.41 6.67 -3.58
N THR A 208 -11.82 6.23 -4.69
CA THR A 208 -11.91 4.85 -5.18
C THR A 208 -10.58 4.15 -5.03
N LEU A 209 -10.61 2.86 -4.76
CA LEU A 209 -9.44 2.01 -4.68
C LEU A 209 -9.61 0.84 -5.64
N THR A 210 -8.70 0.72 -6.60
CA THR A 210 -8.69 -0.33 -7.62
C THR A 210 -7.43 -1.17 -7.43
N GLY A 211 -7.60 -2.46 -7.23
CA GLY A 211 -6.51 -3.44 -7.21
C GLY A 211 -6.43 -4.16 -8.54
N ILE A 212 -5.21 -4.32 -9.04
CA ILE A 212 -4.88 -5.04 -10.27
C ILE A 212 -3.98 -6.21 -9.87
N THR A 213 -4.24 -7.39 -10.41
CA THR A 213 -3.41 -8.56 -10.17
C THR A 213 -3.48 -9.54 -11.32
N GLN A 214 -2.38 -10.20 -11.60
CA GLN A 214 -2.29 -11.36 -12.46
C GLN A 214 -2.29 -12.67 -11.65
N ASN A 215 -2.05 -12.60 -10.35
CA ASN A 215 -1.93 -13.74 -9.46
C ASN A 215 -3.15 -13.84 -8.51
N VAL A 216 -4.23 -14.40 -9.05
CA VAL A 216 -5.50 -14.55 -8.31
C VAL A 216 -5.36 -15.61 -7.22
N GLU A 217 -4.64 -16.70 -7.49
CA GLU A 217 -4.47 -17.80 -6.55
C GLU A 217 -3.83 -17.33 -5.24
N GLU A 218 -2.73 -16.57 -5.30
CA GLU A 218 -2.08 -16.02 -4.11
C GLU A 218 -3.01 -15.06 -3.34
N CYS A 219 -3.77 -14.22 -4.04
CA CYS A 219 -4.77 -13.38 -3.42
C CYS A 219 -5.79 -14.22 -2.63
N LEU A 220 -6.29 -15.30 -3.24
CA LEU A 220 -7.34 -16.12 -2.65
C LEU A 220 -6.87 -17.02 -1.48
N LEU A 221 -5.57 -17.14 -1.24
CA LEU A 221 -5.04 -17.74 -0.01
C LEU A 221 -5.31 -16.84 1.22
N SER A 222 -5.42 -15.54 1.04
CA SER A 222 -5.71 -14.59 2.12
C SER A 222 -7.22 -14.43 2.34
N ASN A 223 -7.67 -14.60 3.59
CA ASN A 223 -9.04 -14.30 3.97
C ASN A 223 -9.38 -12.81 3.77
N THR A 224 -8.44 -11.92 4.02
CA THR A 224 -8.60 -10.47 3.81
C THR A 224 -8.84 -10.16 2.35
N ALA A 225 -8.04 -10.73 1.44
CA ALA A 225 -8.26 -10.57 0.00
C ALA A 225 -9.60 -11.15 -0.45
N ARG A 226 -10.00 -12.33 0.02
CA ARG A 226 -11.33 -12.89 -0.28
C ARG A 226 -12.45 -11.95 0.11
N MET A 227 -12.36 -11.33 1.30
CA MET A 227 -13.34 -10.33 1.73
C MET A 227 -13.31 -9.06 0.84
N MET A 228 -12.16 -8.66 0.33
CA MET A 228 -12.06 -7.54 -0.62
C MET A 228 -12.72 -7.87 -1.96
N PHE A 229 -12.46 -9.04 -2.53
CA PHE A 229 -13.14 -9.51 -3.74
C PHE A 229 -14.67 -9.54 -3.56
N ALA A 230 -15.14 -10.12 -2.47
CA ALA A 230 -16.59 -10.24 -2.19
C ALA A 230 -17.27 -8.87 -2.01
N ASN A 231 -16.55 -7.88 -1.46
CA ASN A 231 -17.05 -6.53 -1.22
C ASN A 231 -16.72 -5.54 -2.35
N SER A 232 -16.14 -6.01 -3.46
CA SER A 232 -15.86 -5.17 -4.62
C SER A 232 -17.15 -4.89 -5.38
N GLU A 233 -17.42 -3.62 -5.65
CA GLU A 233 -18.56 -3.17 -6.48
C GLU A 233 -18.38 -3.60 -7.93
N PHE A 234 -17.15 -3.48 -8.44
CA PHE A 234 -16.76 -3.88 -9.78
C PHE A 234 -15.66 -4.93 -9.72
N LEU A 235 -15.81 -5.98 -10.51
CA LEU A 235 -14.77 -6.97 -10.74
C LEU A 235 -14.64 -7.18 -12.25
N LEU A 236 -13.49 -6.81 -12.79
CA LEU A 236 -13.15 -7.03 -14.20
C LEU A 236 -12.27 -8.26 -14.29
N MET A 237 -12.75 -9.28 -14.95
CA MET A 237 -12.03 -10.55 -15.18
C MET A 237 -11.68 -10.66 -16.66
N LEU A 238 -10.40 -10.61 -16.95
CA LEU A 238 -9.86 -10.88 -18.28
C LEU A 238 -9.58 -12.39 -18.42
N ASN A 239 -8.76 -12.79 -19.41
CA ASN A 239 -8.38 -14.18 -19.58
C ASN A 239 -7.77 -14.76 -18.29
N GLN A 240 -8.25 -15.93 -17.86
CA GLN A 240 -7.86 -16.57 -16.60
C GLN A 240 -7.29 -17.96 -16.84
N ALA A 241 -6.31 -18.36 -16.02
CA ALA A 241 -5.89 -19.74 -15.93
C ALA A 241 -7.03 -20.64 -15.38
N THR A 242 -7.03 -21.91 -15.71
CA THR A 242 -8.12 -22.84 -15.32
C THR A 242 -8.31 -22.91 -13.81
N THR A 243 -7.22 -22.95 -13.04
CA THR A 243 -7.24 -22.98 -11.57
C THR A 243 -7.87 -21.73 -10.97
N ASP A 244 -7.50 -20.57 -11.47
CA ASP A 244 -8.01 -19.28 -11.02
C ASP A 244 -9.49 -19.12 -11.34
N ARG A 245 -9.88 -19.56 -12.55
CA ARG A 245 -11.27 -19.56 -13.02
C ARG A 245 -12.18 -20.33 -12.08
N GLU A 246 -11.81 -21.54 -11.67
CA GLU A 246 -12.61 -22.35 -10.74
C GLU A 246 -12.77 -21.70 -9.38
N GLN A 247 -11.70 -21.12 -8.84
CA GLN A 247 -11.74 -20.43 -7.55
C GLN A 247 -12.60 -19.16 -7.61
N LEU A 248 -12.48 -18.37 -8.68
CA LEU A 248 -13.31 -17.18 -8.90
C LEU A 248 -14.79 -17.56 -9.10
N ALA A 249 -15.08 -18.61 -9.87
CA ALA A 249 -16.46 -19.10 -10.06
C ALA A 249 -17.13 -19.40 -8.72
N ARG A 250 -16.45 -20.14 -7.84
CA ARG A 250 -16.94 -20.46 -6.48
C ARG A 250 -17.15 -19.22 -5.62
N LEU A 251 -16.18 -18.29 -5.64
CA LEU A 251 -16.24 -17.07 -4.84
C LEU A 251 -17.38 -16.15 -5.26
N LEU A 252 -17.64 -16.05 -6.57
CA LEU A 252 -18.58 -15.10 -7.15
C LEU A 252 -19.96 -15.71 -7.41
N GLY A 253 -20.10 -17.02 -7.28
CA GLY A 253 -21.32 -17.74 -7.64
C GLY A 253 -21.61 -17.70 -9.14
N ALA A 254 -20.57 -17.63 -9.98
CA ALA A 254 -20.68 -17.59 -11.42
C ALA A 254 -20.90 -18.99 -12.00
N SER A 255 -21.75 -19.11 -13.03
CA SER A 255 -21.98 -20.35 -13.74
C SER A 255 -20.83 -20.69 -14.69
N ASP A 256 -20.69 -21.97 -15.06
CA ASP A 256 -19.69 -22.42 -16.05
C ASP A 256 -19.86 -21.71 -17.39
N THR A 257 -21.09 -21.44 -17.80
CA THR A 257 -21.37 -20.68 -19.03
C THR A 257 -20.85 -19.24 -18.93
N GLN A 258 -20.98 -18.58 -17.78
CA GLN A 258 -20.40 -17.26 -17.59
C GLN A 258 -18.88 -17.34 -17.59
N MET A 259 -18.29 -18.30 -16.87
CA MET A 259 -16.84 -18.43 -16.79
C MET A 259 -16.18 -18.83 -18.11
N SER A 260 -16.93 -19.39 -19.09
CA SER A 260 -16.38 -19.67 -20.43
C SER A 260 -15.95 -18.40 -21.19
N TYR A 261 -16.47 -17.23 -20.82
CA TYR A 261 -16.06 -15.95 -21.43
C TYR A 261 -14.68 -15.45 -20.98
N VAL A 262 -14.07 -16.05 -19.96
CA VAL A 262 -12.71 -15.76 -19.51
C VAL A 262 -11.74 -16.93 -19.78
N ASP A 263 -12.22 -17.96 -20.45
CA ASP A 263 -11.43 -19.12 -20.88
C ASP A 263 -10.92 -18.87 -22.31
N ASN A 264 -9.62 -18.71 -22.49
CA ASN A 264 -9.01 -18.34 -23.77
C ASN A 264 -9.60 -17.05 -24.41
N ALA A 265 -10.03 -16.11 -23.57
CA ALA A 265 -10.59 -14.85 -24.05
C ALA A 265 -9.54 -14.04 -24.83
N PRO A 266 -9.89 -13.46 -25.98
CA PRO A 266 -8.98 -12.57 -26.69
C PRO A 266 -8.74 -11.28 -25.89
N ALA A 267 -7.67 -10.55 -26.23
CA ALA A 267 -7.35 -9.29 -25.58
C ALA A 267 -8.55 -8.32 -25.64
N GLY A 268 -8.84 -7.67 -24.53
CA GLY A 268 -9.97 -6.76 -24.41
C GLY A 268 -11.32 -7.42 -24.15
N HIS A 269 -11.40 -8.75 -24.05
CA HIS A 269 -12.62 -9.48 -23.75
C HIS A 269 -12.58 -10.10 -22.35
N GLY A 270 -13.75 -10.30 -21.76
CA GLY A 270 -13.85 -10.91 -20.45
C GLY A 270 -15.22 -10.80 -19.83
N LEU A 271 -15.26 -10.86 -18.51
CA LEU A 271 -16.45 -10.69 -17.69
C LEU A 271 -16.32 -9.47 -16.78
N ILE A 272 -17.39 -8.75 -16.61
CA ILE A 272 -17.52 -7.71 -15.59
C ILE A 272 -18.65 -8.07 -14.63
N LYS A 273 -18.33 -8.05 -13.33
CA LYS A 273 -19.31 -8.11 -12.25
C LYS A 273 -19.59 -6.67 -11.79
N VAL A 274 -20.85 -6.29 -11.79
CA VAL A 274 -21.34 -5.01 -11.28
C VAL A 274 -22.49 -5.30 -10.33
N GLY A 275 -22.28 -5.06 -9.04
CA GLY A 275 -23.24 -5.45 -8.01
C GLY A 275 -23.52 -6.96 -8.08
N GLY A 276 -24.79 -7.34 -8.33
CA GLY A 276 -25.22 -8.73 -8.49
C GLY A 276 -25.17 -9.29 -9.91
N ALA A 277 -24.90 -8.47 -10.92
CA ALA A 277 -24.88 -8.91 -12.33
C ALA A 277 -23.47 -9.28 -12.78
N ILE A 278 -23.35 -10.38 -13.51
CA ILE A 278 -22.11 -10.80 -14.17
C ILE A 278 -22.41 -10.88 -15.67
N VAL A 279 -21.77 -10.04 -16.46
CA VAL A 279 -22.01 -9.91 -17.89
C VAL A 279 -20.71 -9.95 -18.69
N PRO A 280 -20.71 -10.56 -19.89
CA PRO A 280 -19.56 -10.50 -20.78
C PRO A 280 -19.39 -9.09 -21.34
N PHE A 281 -18.14 -8.71 -21.63
CA PHE A 281 -17.81 -7.47 -22.29
C PHE A 281 -16.76 -7.70 -23.38
N ALA A 282 -16.75 -6.79 -24.35
CA ALA A 282 -15.71 -6.67 -25.36
C ALA A 282 -15.32 -5.18 -25.44
N ASN A 283 -14.05 -4.89 -25.25
CA ASN A 283 -13.48 -3.55 -25.38
C ASN A 283 -12.20 -3.64 -26.22
N GLU A 284 -12.36 -3.50 -27.51
CA GLU A 284 -11.24 -3.48 -28.44
C GLU A 284 -10.76 -2.05 -28.68
N LEU A 285 -9.57 -1.75 -28.18
CA LEU A 285 -8.95 -0.43 -28.43
C LEU A 285 -8.45 -0.37 -29.88
N PRO A 286 -8.89 0.61 -30.70
CA PRO A 286 -8.45 0.69 -32.08
C PRO A 286 -6.95 0.92 -32.20
N LYS A 287 -6.25 0.02 -32.91
CA LYS A 287 -4.79 0.02 -33.04
C LYS A 287 -4.20 1.25 -33.72
N ASN A 288 -5.00 1.97 -34.51
CA ASN A 288 -4.58 3.18 -35.21
C ASN A 288 -4.67 4.45 -34.38
N THR A 289 -4.94 4.35 -33.07
CA THR A 289 -5.04 5.49 -32.17
C THR A 289 -3.71 5.78 -31.45
N GLU A 290 -3.48 7.05 -31.13
CA GLU A 290 -2.33 7.44 -30.30
C GLU A 290 -2.37 6.77 -28.92
N LEU A 291 -3.57 6.63 -28.34
CA LEU A 291 -3.77 5.97 -27.06
C LEU A 291 -3.29 4.50 -27.12
N TYR A 292 -3.59 3.76 -28.21
CA TYR A 292 -3.12 2.41 -28.38
C TYR A 292 -1.59 2.35 -28.40
N ARG A 293 -0.94 3.24 -29.16
CA ARG A 293 0.54 3.29 -29.24
C ARG A 293 1.19 3.60 -27.90
N LEU A 294 0.61 4.52 -27.13
CA LEU A 294 1.13 4.89 -25.80
C LEU A 294 0.94 3.78 -24.75
N MET A 295 -0.06 2.92 -24.92
CA MET A 295 -0.39 1.85 -23.96
C MET A 295 0.07 0.45 -24.40
N SER A 296 0.51 0.29 -25.65
CA SER A 296 1.02 -1.00 -26.14
C SER A 296 2.37 -1.30 -25.49
N THR A 297 2.48 -2.51 -24.93
CA THR A 297 3.74 -3.05 -24.39
C THR A 297 4.33 -4.11 -25.31
N ARG A 298 3.76 -4.29 -26.51
CA ARG A 298 4.24 -5.29 -27.46
C ARG A 298 5.47 -4.78 -28.20
N PRO A 299 6.56 -5.56 -28.26
CA PRO A 299 7.72 -5.18 -29.04
C PRO A 299 7.36 -4.92 -30.51
N GLY A 300 7.72 -3.74 -31.04
CA GLY A 300 7.46 -3.36 -32.44
C GLY A 300 6.11 -2.69 -32.71
N GLU A 301 5.29 -2.43 -31.70
CA GLU A 301 4.04 -1.65 -31.79
C GLU A 301 4.19 -0.25 -31.14
N GLU A 302 5.40 0.20 -30.78
CA GLU A 302 5.72 1.50 -30.21
C GLU A 302 5.60 2.66 -31.22
#